data_3b65d37e8fa8f0e0eb5fd18185c38eab
#
_entry.id   3b65d37e8fa8f0e0eb5fd18185c38eab
#
_cell.length_a   1.000
_cell.length_b   1.000
_cell.length_c   1.000
_cell.angle_alpha   90.00
_cell.angle_beta   90.00
_cell.angle_gamma   90.00
#
_symmetry.space_group_name_H-M   'P 1'
#
loop_
_entity.id
_entity.type
_entity.pdbx_description
1 polymer ?
#
loop_
_entity_poly.entity_id
_entity_poly.type
_entity_poly.pdbx_seq_one_letter_code
_entity_poly.pdbx_strand_id
1 'polypeptide(L)'
;GGGTQTAYYIGLDPRVKVAAICSFFSTRERTMELQGPSDGCQHIPYEGREQLEVPDFALMMAPRPLLILSGKYDFVDLWGAQQGFAELQQCYKVLGVPEKVDMLTVETGHGLGTEKRQKLVSWFKRWLKDDQSPVKKAEQERFQLSDMLCTTKGQVNVSMPGALSIMQENVNQLDEWASKREAFLSKGKKTIQARMLDLLGLKDLPDHKIRIEATGHDSMREYEQYKFQLIREGEMPVPCILIMPFRANADSPVELRLQEEGKGTYLSEYANFAAALTEGKILLLADLRGLG
;
A
#
# COMPACT_ATOMS: atom_id res chain seq x y z
N GLY A 1 3.73 -11.13 -3.80
CA GLY A 1 4.32 -12.33 -4.41
C GLY A 1 4.65 -12.20 -5.88
N GLY A 2 4.47 -13.32 -6.62
CA GLY A 2 4.91 -13.39 -8.03
C GLY A 2 4.17 -12.44 -8.97
N GLY A 3 2.88 -12.19 -8.74
CA GLY A 3 2.11 -11.22 -9.53
C GLY A 3 2.65 -9.81 -9.40
N THR A 4 2.98 -9.38 -8.18
CA THR A 4 3.60 -8.09 -7.86
C THR A 4 4.95 -7.95 -8.58
N GLN A 5 5.83 -8.94 -8.40
CA GLN A 5 7.14 -8.91 -9.05
C GLN A 5 7.00 -8.83 -10.57
N THR A 6 6.09 -9.61 -11.15
CA THR A 6 5.83 -9.56 -12.59
C THR A 6 5.43 -8.15 -13.01
N ALA A 7 4.44 -7.53 -12.34
CA ALA A 7 3.95 -6.21 -12.70
C ALA A 7 5.08 -5.15 -12.74
N TYR A 8 5.97 -5.18 -11.77
CA TYR A 8 7.07 -4.21 -11.70
C TYR A 8 8.24 -4.50 -12.64
N TYR A 9 8.58 -5.78 -12.88
CA TYR A 9 9.73 -6.11 -13.71
C TYR A 9 9.48 -6.05 -15.20
N ILE A 10 8.26 -6.36 -15.67
CA ILE A 10 7.96 -6.54 -17.10
C ILE A 10 8.21 -5.31 -17.95
N GLY A 11 8.03 -4.12 -17.38
CA GLY A 11 8.29 -2.86 -18.06
C GLY A 11 9.76 -2.48 -18.08
N LEU A 12 10.50 -2.86 -17.05
CA LEU A 12 11.89 -2.44 -16.82
C LEU A 12 12.93 -3.30 -17.55
N ASP A 13 12.61 -4.57 -17.81
CA ASP A 13 13.57 -5.49 -18.46
C ASP A 13 13.17 -5.79 -19.91
N PRO A 14 13.94 -5.29 -20.91
CA PRO A 14 13.64 -5.51 -22.32
C PRO A 14 13.81 -6.97 -22.78
N ARG A 15 14.41 -7.83 -21.97
CA ARG A 15 14.55 -9.26 -22.25
C ARG A 15 13.22 -9.99 -22.06
N VAL A 16 12.30 -9.47 -21.27
CA VAL A 16 10.95 -10.04 -21.10
C VAL A 16 10.18 -9.84 -22.40
N LYS A 17 9.86 -10.90 -23.10
CA LYS A 17 9.14 -10.86 -24.38
C LYS A 17 7.64 -11.06 -24.24
N VAL A 18 7.19 -11.83 -23.24
CA VAL A 18 5.81 -12.16 -22.95
C VAL A 18 5.64 -12.20 -21.44
N ALA A 19 4.51 -11.72 -20.93
CA ALA A 19 4.24 -11.73 -19.50
C ALA A 19 2.81 -12.12 -19.16
N ALA A 20 2.61 -12.55 -17.90
CA ALA A 20 1.29 -12.73 -17.31
C ALA A 20 1.31 -12.33 -15.84
N ILE A 21 0.41 -11.44 -15.45
CA ILE A 21 0.19 -11.00 -14.06
C ILE A 21 -0.97 -11.80 -13.50
N CYS A 22 -0.72 -12.56 -12.43
CA CYS A 22 -1.76 -13.35 -11.77
C CYS A 22 -2.05 -12.84 -10.36
N SER A 23 -3.32 -12.60 -10.06
CA SER A 23 -3.83 -12.30 -8.72
C SER A 23 -3.10 -11.15 -8.00
N PHE A 24 -2.83 -10.07 -8.72
CA PHE A 24 -2.23 -8.83 -8.19
C PHE A 24 -2.79 -7.57 -8.87
N PHE A 25 -3.16 -7.69 -10.13
CA PHE A 25 -3.55 -6.56 -10.96
C PHE A 25 -4.92 -6.01 -10.53
N SER A 26 -4.93 -4.80 -10.00
CA SER A 26 -6.09 -3.98 -9.66
C SER A 26 -5.63 -2.53 -9.50
N THR A 27 -6.55 -1.55 -9.46
CA THR A 27 -6.17 -0.18 -9.15
C THR A 27 -5.87 -0.01 -7.66
N ARG A 28 -4.95 0.88 -7.31
CA ARG A 28 -4.65 1.24 -5.92
C ARG A 28 -5.82 1.97 -5.27
N GLU A 29 -6.47 2.86 -6.02
CA GLU A 29 -7.67 3.54 -5.58
C GLU A 29 -8.69 2.53 -5.04
N ARG A 30 -9.02 1.51 -5.82
CA ARG A 30 -10.00 0.50 -5.41
C ARG A 30 -9.52 -0.36 -4.24
N THR A 31 -8.25 -0.69 -4.20
CA THR A 31 -7.67 -1.43 -3.07
C THR A 31 -7.78 -0.62 -1.77
N MET A 32 -7.50 0.68 -1.82
CA MET A 32 -7.60 1.56 -0.64
C MET A 32 -9.05 1.78 -0.18
N GLU A 33 -10.02 1.86 -1.11
CA GLU A 33 -11.44 1.97 -0.75
C GLU A 33 -11.96 0.75 0.02
N LEU A 34 -11.48 -0.45 -0.29
CA LEU A 34 -12.01 -1.69 0.26
C LEU A 34 -11.23 -2.20 1.47
N GLN A 35 -9.93 -2.10 1.46
CA GLN A 35 -9.05 -2.78 2.41
C GLN A 35 -8.00 -1.86 3.04
N GLY A 36 -7.94 -0.61 2.59
CA GLY A 36 -6.85 0.28 2.94
C GLY A 36 -5.51 -0.13 2.31
N PRO A 37 -4.39 0.47 2.72
CA PRO A 37 -3.08 0.14 2.20
C PRO A 37 -2.69 -1.27 2.63
N SER A 38 -2.95 -2.25 1.76
CA SER A 38 -2.58 -3.64 1.98
C SER A 38 -1.12 -3.87 1.63
N ASP A 39 -0.48 -4.83 2.29
CA ASP A 39 0.86 -5.34 1.97
C ASP A 39 1.90 -4.25 1.61
N GLY A 40 2.31 -3.46 2.59
CA GLY A 40 3.30 -2.38 2.40
C GLY A 40 4.59 -2.82 1.70
N CYS A 41 4.94 -4.13 1.75
CA CYS A 41 6.06 -4.71 0.99
C CYS A 41 5.81 -4.76 -0.54
N GLN A 42 4.62 -4.46 -1.00
CA GLN A 42 4.22 -4.46 -2.41
C GLN A 42 4.06 -3.05 -2.97
N HIS A 43 4.35 -2.03 -2.18
CA HIS A 43 4.32 -0.64 -2.61
C HIS A 43 5.71 -0.13 -2.98
N ILE A 44 5.80 0.59 -4.10
CA ILE A 44 7.00 1.33 -4.44
C ILE A 44 6.99 2.63 -3.62
N PRO A 45 8.10 3.01 -2.96
CA PRO A 45 8.18 4.28 -2.27
C PRO A 45 7.78 5.44 -3.19
N TYR A 46 6.90 6.30 -2.68
CA TYR A 46 6.40 7.50 -3.38
C TYR A 46 5.42 7.24 -4.55
N GLU A 47 4.97 6.01 -4.82
CA GLU A 47 4.04 5.74 -5.94
C GLU A 47 2.79 6.64 -5.90
N GLY A 48 2.19 6.86 -4.72
CA GLY A 48 1.03 7.75 -4.58
C GLY A 48 1.36 9.22 -4.81
N ARG A 49 2.54 9.69 -4.38
CA ARG A 49 3.02 11.05 -4.65
C ARG A 49 3.23 11.29 -6.16
N GLU A 50 3.74 10.31 -6.86
CA GLU A 50 3.99 10.37 -8.29
C GLU A 50 2.73 10.00 -9.11
N GLN A 51 1.59 9.78 -8.45
CA GLN A 51 0.32 9.43 -9.05
C GLN A 51 0.37 8.16 -9.93
N LEU A 52 1.17 7.18 -9.50
CA LEU A 52 1.34 5.92 -10.22
C LEU A 52 0.33 4.88 -9.72
N GLU A 53 -0.26 4.18 -10.67
CA GLU A 53 -1.18 3.07 -10.46
C GLU A 53 -0.60 1.74 -10.95
N VAL A 54 -1.14 0.61 -10.49
CA VAL A 54 -0.68 -0.71 -10.96
C VAL A 54 -0.82 -0.88 -12.49
N PRO A 55 -1.88 -0.38 -13.13
CA PRO A 55 -1.97 -0.35 -14.59
C PRO A 55 -0.81 0.36 -15.28
N ASP A 56 -0.24 1.43 -14.70
CA ASP A 56 0.88 2.16 -15.31
C ASP A 56 2.11 1.28 -15.46
N PHE A 57 2.43 0.49 -14.43
CA PHE A 57 3.54 -0.46 -14.51
C PHE A 57 3.30 -1.54 -15.56
N ALA A 58 2.05 -2.01 -15.70
CA ALA A 58 1.67 -2.96 -16.72
C ALA A 58 1.72 -2.35 -18.14
N LEU A 59 1.36 -1.07 -18.29
CA LEU A 59 1.45 -0.31 -19.55
C LEU A 59 2.89 -0.21 -20.06
N MET A 60 3.89 -0.18 -19.19
CA MET A 60 5.30 -0.19 -19.60
C MET A 60 5.68 -1.47 -20.38
N MET A 61 4.88 -2.53 -20.33
CA MET A 61 5.07 -3.74 -21.12
C MET A 61 4.72 -3.53 -22.61
N ALA A 62 3.79 -2.62 -22.92
CA ALA A 62 3.33 -2.39 -24.28
C ALA A 62 4.47 -2.02 -25.24
N PRO A 63 4.45 -2.46 -26.50
CA PRO A 63 3.42 -3.28 -27.17
C PRO A 63 3.68 -4.82 -27.06
N ARG A 64 4.44 -5.27 -26.08
CA ARG A 64 4.74 -6.71 -25.87
C ARG A 64 3.54 -7.45 -25.26
N PRO A 65 3.35 -8.74 -25.57
CA PRO A 65 2.19 -9.50 -25.11
C PRO A 65 2.06 -9.59 -23.59
N LEU A 66 0.90 -9.20 -23.06
CA LEU A 66 0.56 -9.19 -21.65
C LEU A 66 -0.78 -9.88 -21.38
N LEU A 67 -0.80 -10.80 -20.43
CA LEU A 67 -2.01 -11.47 -19.94
C LEU A 67 -2.29 -11.11 -18.49
N ILE A 68 -3.54 -10.77 -18.20
CA ILE A 68 -4.02 -10.59 -16.83
C ILE A 68 -4.85 -11.82 -16.42
N LEU A 69 -4.56 -12.38 -15.24
CA LEU A 69 -5.26 -13.54 -14.70
C LEU A 69 -5.88 -13.18 -13.34
N SER A 70 -7.20 -13.08 -13.28
CA SER A 70 -7.94 -12.68 -12.08
C SER A 70 -8.84 -13.79 -11.55
N GLY A 71 -9.13 -13.75 -10.27
CA GLY A 71 -10.14 -14.57 -9.61
C GLY A 71 -11.37 -13.73 -9.27
N LYS A 72 -12.57 -14.26 -9.50
CA LYS A 72 -13.81 -13.55 -9.15
C LYS A 72 -13.98 -13.36 -7.64
N TYR A 73 -13.46 -14.31 -6.87
CA TYR A 73 -13.56 -14.35 -5.40
C TYR A 73 -12.17 -14.13 -4.75
N ASP A 74 -11.26 -13.46 -5.47
CA ASP A 74 -9.95 -13.08 -4.95
C ASP A 74 -10.08 -11.87 -4.02
N PHE A 75 -9.21 -11.73 -3.04
CA PHE A 75 -9.08 -10.50 -2.26
C PHE A 75 -8.51 -9.34 -3.09
N VAL A 76 -7.85 -9.64 -4.20
CA VAL A 76 -7.49 -8.64 -5.23
C VAL A 76 -8.74 -8.29 -6.01
N ASP A 77 -9.25 -7.08 -5.82
CA ASP A 77 -10.56 -6.65 -6.32
C ASP A 77 -10.69 -6.78 -7.84
N LEU A 78 -11.73 -7.52 -8.26
CA LEU A 78 -12.00 -7.76 -9.68
C LEU A 78 -12.47 -6.49 -10.41
N TRP A 79 -13.24 -5.63 -9.76
CA TRP A 79 -13.72 -4.40 -10.39
C TRP A 79 -12.56 -3.47 -10.74
N GLY A 80 -11.63 -3.25 -9.81
CA GLY A 80 -10.40 -2.49 -10.05
C GLY A 80 -9.51 -3.14 -11.12
N ALA A 81 -9.46 -4.48 -11.16
CA ALA A 81 -8.76 -5.21 -12.23
C ALA A 81 -9.39 -4.96 -13.60
N GLN A 82 -10.72 -4.92 -13.69
CA GLN A 82 -11.43 -4.64 -14.94
C GLN A 82 -11.24 -3.19 -15.39
N GLN A 83 -11.22 -2.22 -14.47
CA GLN A 83 -10.96 -0.81 -14.79
C GLN A 83 -9.54 -0.64 -15.36
N GLY A 84 -8.53 -1.13 -14.66
CA GLY A 84 -7.16 -1.08 -15.14
C GLY A 84 -6.96 -1.84 -16.46
N PHE A 85 -7.66 -2.96 -16.65
CA PHE A 85 -7.59 -3.69 -17.93
C PHE A 85 -8.21 -2.91 -19.10
N ALA A 86 -9.28 -2.14 -18.87
CA ALA A 86 -9.86 -1.27 -19.89
C ALA A 86 -8.85 -0.21 -20.38
N GLU A 87 -8.03 0.32 -19.49
CA GLU A 87 -6.93 1.25 -19.85
C GLU A 87 -5.86 0.55 -20.68
N LEU A 88 -5.45 -0.67 -20.28
CA LEU A 88 -4.51 -1.48 -21.07
C LEU A 88 -5.06 -1.75 -22.47
N GLN A 89 -6.32 -2.16 -22.60
CA GLN A 89 -6.96 -2.41 -23.90
C GLN A 89 -6.95 -1.17 -24.80
N GLN A 90 -7.27 -0.02 -24.24
CA GLN A 90 -7.26 1.24 -25.00
C GLN A 90 -5.85 1.58 -25.50
N CYS A 91 -4.83 1.42 -24.65
CA CYS A 91 -3.44 1.66 -25.03
C CYS A 91 -2.99 0.71 -26.15
N TYR A 92 -3.22 -0.59 -26.01
CA TYR A 92 -2.84 -1.59 -27.02
C TYR A 92 -3.58 -1.39 -28.33
N LYS A 93 -4.83 -0.91 -28.27
CA LYS A 93 -5.61 -0.53 -29.46
C LYS A 93 -4.99 0.67 -30.19
N VAL A 94 -4.61 1.72 -29.46
CA VAL A 94 -3.93 2.90 -30.03
C VAL A 94 -2.60 2.52 -30.67
N LEU A 95 -1.88 1.58 -30.07
CA LEU A 95 -0.62 1.05 -30.60
C LEU A 95 -0.80 0.09 -31.80
N GLY A 96 -2.05 -0.23 -32.19
CA GLY A 96 -2.36 -1.10 -33.33
C GLY A 96 -2.12 -2.59 -33.09
N VAL A 97 -2.07 -3.01 -31.80
CA VAL A 97 -1.80 -4.42 -31.40
C VAL A 97 -2.77 -4.92 -30.31
N PRO A 98 -4.09 -4.74 -30.47
CA PRO A 98 -5.08 -5.06 -29.44
C PRO A 98 -5.07 -6.55 -29.05
N GLU A 99 -4.64 -7.45 -29.95
CA GLU A 99 -4.55 -8.89 -29.70
C GLU A 99 -3.41 -9.29 -28.77
N LYS A 100 -2.52 -8.37 -28.41
CA LYS A 100 -1.39 -8.59 -27.51
C LYS A 100 -1.70 -8.31 -26.04
N VAL A 101 -2.92 -7.93 -25.73
CA VAL A 101 -3.39 -7.84 -24.34
C VAL A 101 -4.66 -8.65 -24.16
N ASP A 102 -4.74 -9.44 -23.08
CA ASP A 102 -5.92 -10.26 -22.79
C ASP A 102 -6.11 -10.42 -21.28
N MET A 103 -7.34 -10.71 -20.85
CA MET A 103 -7.67 -10.96 -19.46
C MET A 103 -8.53 -12.21 -19.35
N LEU A 104 -8.19 -13.10 -18.43
CA LEU A 104 -9.03 -14.22 -18.01
C LEU A 104 -9.46 -14.01 -16.56
N THR A 105 -10.78 -14.01 -16.34
CA THR A 105 -11.39 -14.10 -15.01
C THR A 105 -11.95 -15.50 -14.80
N VAL A 106 -11.62 -16.11 -13.65
CA VAL A 106 -12.08 -17.43 -13.26
C VAL A 106 -12.89 -17.35 -11.96
N GLU A 107 -13.92 -18.16 -11.81
CA GLU A 107 -14.74 -18.22 -10.58
C GLU A 107 -14.00 -18.94 -9.43
N THR A 108 -12.82 -18.43 -9.09
CA THR A 108 -11.96 -18.97 -8.03
C THR A 108 -11.43 -17.83 -7.15
N GLY A 109 -10.85 -18.18 -6.01
CA GLY A 109 -10.11 -17.26 -5.16
C GLY A 109 -8.70 -16.99 -5.67
N HIS A 110 -7.83 -16.57 -4.74
CA HIS A 110 -6.43 -16.23 -4.99
C HIS A 110 -5.61 -17.41 -5.50
N GLY A 111 -4.73 -17.14 -6.46
CA GLY A 111 -3.72 -18.09 -6.91
C GLY A 111 -3.84 -18.54 -8.38
N LEU A 112 -2.90 -19.38 -8.80
CA LEU A 112 -2.76 -19.89 -10.16
C LEU A 112 -3.36 -21.30 -10.28
N GLY A 113 -4.70 -21.39 -10.29
CA GLY A 113 -5.46 -22.64 -10.47
C GLY A 113 -5.34 -23.22 -11.89
N THR A 114 -5.97 -24.37 -12.12
CA THR A 114 -5.82 -25.14 -13.37
C THR A 114 -6.19 -24.33 -14.61
N GLU A 115 -7.32 -23.63 -14.62
CA GLU A 115 -7.76 -22.86 -15.78
C GLU A 115 -6.82 -21.69 -16.09
N LYS A 116 -6.40 -20.96 -15.05
CA LYS A 116 -5.40 -19.90 -15.19
C LYS A 116 -4.08 -20.44 -15.75
N ARG A 117 -3.61 -21.62 -15.28
CA ARG A 117 -2.40 -22.27 -15.80
C ARG A 117 -2.54 -22.68 -17.28
N GLN A 118 -3.66 -23.22 -17.66
CA GLN A 118 -3.91 -23.58 -19.06
C GLN A 118 -3.89 -22.36 -19.98
N LYS A 119 -4.55 -21.27 -19.58
CA LYS A 119 -4.54 -20.00 -20.31
C LYS A 119 -3.13 -19.41 -20.36
N LEU A 120 -2.39 -19.44 -19.25
CA LEU A 120 -1.00 -19.00 -19.17
C LEU A 120 -0.11 -19.74 -20.19
N VAL A 121 -0.14 -21.08 -20.16
CA VAL A 121 0.65 -21.90 -21.08
C VAL A 121 0.26 -21.65 -22.53
N SER A 122 -1.04 -21.55 -22.85
CA SER A 122 -1.53 -21.20 -24.19
C SER A 122 -0.99 -19.84 -24.64
N TRP A 123 -1.00 -18.83 -23.75
CA TRP A 123 -0.50 -17.50 -24.03
C TRP A 123 1.00 -17.50 -24.37
N PHE A 124 1.81 -18.17 -23.55
CA PHE A 124 3.25 -18.29 -23.79
C PHE A 124 3.58 -19.10 -25.05
N LYS A 125 2.83 -20.19 -25.32
CA LYS A 125 2.99 -20.96 -26.56
C LYS A 125 2.74 -20.09 -27.79
N ARG A 126 1.62 -19.36 -27.79
CA ARG A 126 1.25 -18.46 -28.90
C ARG A 126 2.36 -17.45 -29.20
N TRP A 127 2.85 -16.74 -28.19
CA TRP A 127 3.73 -15.59 -28.40
C TRP A 127 5.23 -15.92 -28.42
N LEU A 128 5.64 -17.04 -27.86
CA LEU A 128 7.06 -17.46 -27.86
C LEU A 128 7.39 -18.53 -28.90
N LYS A 129 6.39 -19.31 -29.32
CA LYS A 129 6.60 -20.47 -30.19
C LYS A 129 5.71 -20.45 -31.44
N ASP A 130 4.87 -19.46 -31.61
CA ASP A 130 3.84 -19.37 -32.66
C ASP A 130 2.97 -20.65 -32.70
N ASP A 131 2.69 -21.23 -31.53
CA ASP A 131 1.95 -22.48 -31.35
C ASP A 131 0.61 -22.21 -30.67
N GLN A 132 -0.49 -22.41 -31.40
CA GLN A 132 -1.86 -22.26 -30.92
C GLN A 132 -2.54 -23.61 -30.65
N SER A 133 -1.79 -24.72 -30.64
CA SER A 133 -2.35 -26.03 -30.33
C SER A 133 -2.91 -26.09 -28.91
N PRO A 134 -3.97 -26.90 -28.66
CA PRO A 134 -4.56 -27.03 -27.34
C PRO A 134 -3.54 -27.44 -26.27
N VAL A 135 -3.66 -26.84 -25.09
CA VAL A 135 -2.82 -27.22 -23.94
C VAL A 135 -3.36 -28.51 -23.35
N LYS A 136 -2.55 -29.56 -23.40
CA LYS A 136 -2.87 -30.83 -22.73
C LYS A 136 -2.70 -30.65 -21.21
N LYS A 137 -3.64 -31.23 -20.45
CA LYS A 137 -3.50 -31.30 -18.99
C LYS A 137 -2.30 -32.21 -18.70
N ALA A 138 -1.27 -31.64 -18.07
CA ALA A 138 -0.15 -32.43 -17.60
C ALA A 138 -0.58 -33.27 -16.39
N GLU A 139 -0.10 -34.50 -16.31
CA GLU A 139 -0.15 -35.27 -15.07
C GLU A 139 0.70 -34.53 -14.03
N GLN A 140 0.17 -34.37 -12.81
CA GLN A 140 0.91 -33.75 -11.73
C GLN A 140 1.90 -34.78 -11.19
N GLU A 141 3.17 -34.57 -11.45
CA GLU A 141 4.23 -35.26 -10.75
C GLU A 141 4.26 -34.77 -9.30
N ARG A 142 4.21 -35.70 -8.35
CA ARG A 142 4.23 -35.38 -6.92
C ARG A 142 5.62 -35.67 -6.39
N PHE A 143 6.32 -34.62 -6.05
CA PHE A 143 7.61 -34.71 -5.35
C PHE A 143 7.40 -34.85 -3.84
N GLN A 144 8.28 -35.58 -3.18
CA GLN A 144 8.35 -35.54 -1.72
C GLN A 144 8.99 -34.23 -1.27
N LEU A 145 8.69 -33.79 -0.05
CA LEU A 145 9.30 -32.57 0.47
C LEU A 145 10.83 -32.64 0.46
N SER A 146 11.40 -33.79 0.77
CA SER A 146 12.85 -34.05 0.69
C SER A 146 13.47 -33.76 -0.66
N ASP A 147 12.71 -34.05 -1.75
CA ASP A 147 13.19 -33.86 -3.13
C ASP A 147 13.23 -32.37 -3.51
N MET A 148 12.47 -31.55 -2.78
CA MET A 148 12.35 -30.10 -3.01
C MET A 148 13.32 -29.27 -2.17
N LEU A 149 14.05 -29.88 -1.23
CA LEU A 149 14.99 -29.17 -0.38
C LEU A 149 16.29 -28.87 -1.12
N CYS A 150 16.62 -27.58 -1.23
CA CYS A 150 17.90 -27.14 -1.83
C CYS A 150 19.10 -27.32 -0.90
N THR A 151 18.86 -27.57 0.37
CA THR A 151 19.90 -27.80 1.40
C THR A 151 19.45 -28.89 2.36
N THR A 152 20.39 -29.59 2.97
CA THR A 152 20.12 -30.73 3.87
C THR A 152 19.25 -30.39 5.08
N LYS A 153 19.27 -29.13 5.52
CA LYS A 153 18.46 -28.64 6.66
C LYS A 153 17.27 -27.79 6.22
N GLY A 154 17.01 -27.65 4.92
CA GLY A 154 15.91 -26.86 4.37
C GLY A 154 16.06 -25.34 4.46
N GLN A 155 16.99 -24.86 5.27
CA GLN A 155 17.25 -23.43 5.46
C GLN A 155 18.68 -23.08 5.02
N VAL A 156 18.82 -22.14 4.12
CA VAL A 156 20.12 -21.69 3.57
C VAL A 156 21.01 -21.14 4.68
N ASN A 157 20.48 -20.24 5.52
CA ASN A 157 21.23 -19.61 6.61
C ASN A 157 21.74 -20.58 7.66
N VAL A 158 21.12 -21.77 7.77
CA VAL A 158 21.54 -22.83 8.71
C VAL A 158 22.50 -23.82 8.04
N SER A 159 22.40 -23.97 6.74
CA SER A 159 23.10 -25.03 5.96
C SER A 159 24.37 -24.54 5.30
N MET A 160 24.46 -23.25 4.97
CA MET A 160 25.59 -22.68 4.22
C MET A 160 26.37 -21.70 5.09
N PRO A 161 27.63 -21.99 5.42
CA PRO A 161 28.49 -21.05 6.11
C PRO A 161 28.63 -19.72 5.35
N GLY A 162 28.49 -18.60 6.03
CA GLY A 162 28.58 -17.28 5.43
C GLY A 162 27.34 -16.80 4.70
N ALA A 163 26.24 -17.56 4.68
CA ALA A 163 24.97 -17.07 4.17
C ALA A 163 24.46 -15.93 5.05
N LEU A 164 24.08 -14.83 4.40
CA LEU A 164 23.54 -13.63 5.09
C LEU A 164 22.05 -13.50 4.85
N SER A 165 21.32 -13.06 5.85
CA SER A 165 19.97 -12.57 5.70
C SER A 165 19.96 -11.07 5.34
N ILE A 166 18.85 -10.57 4.78
CA ILE A 166 18.67 -9.12 4.55
C ILE A 166 18.86 -8.35 5.87
N MET A 167 18.38 -8.90 6.99
CA MET A 167 18.57 -8.28 8.30
C MET A 167 20.06 -8.15 8.64
N GLN A 168 20.86 -9.20 8.40
CA GLN A 168 22.30 -9.16 8.67
C GLN A 168 23.01 -8.15 7.77
N GLU A 169 22.62 -8.07 6.49
CA GLU A 169 23.15 -7.06 5.57
C GLU A 169 22.83 -5.64 6.05
N ASN A 170 21.61 -5.40 6.51
CA ASN A 170 21.23 -4.11 7.07
C ASN A 170 22.05 -3.76 8.33
N VAL A 171 22.28 -4.76 9.20
CA VAL A 171 23.14 -4.58 10.39
C VAL A 171 24.58 -4.24 9.99
N ASN A 172 25.12 -4.92 8.99
CA ASN A 172 26.48 -4.66 8.48
C ASN A 172 26.66 -3.24 7.93
N GLN A 173 25.58 -2.60 7.49
CA GLN A 173 25.59 -1.23 6.97
C GLN A 173 25.32 -0.15 8.03
N LEU A 174 25.01 -0.53 9.28
CA LEU A 174 24.63 0.44 10.32
C LEU A 174 25.69 1.49 10.61
N ASP A 175 26.95 1.10 10.65
CA ASP A 175 28.07 2.01 10.94
C ASP A 175 28.24 3.06 9.83
N GLU A 176 28.10 2.65 8.57
CA GLU A 176 28.12 3.57 7.43
C GLU A 176 26.94 4.55 7.49
N TRP A 177 25.75 4.06 7.79
CA TRP A 177 24.56 4.89 7.90
C TRP A 177 24.64 5.83 9.12
N ALA A 178 25.20 5.38 10.24
CA ALA A 178 25.43 6.21 11.40
C ALA A 178 26.35 7.40 11.07
N SER A 179 27.46 7.13 10.41
CA SER A 179 28.41 8.16 9.97
C SER A 179 27.78 9.17 9.00
N LYS A 180 27.02 8.69 8.02
CA LYS A 180 26.27 9.54 7.08
C LYS A 180 25.24 10.42 7.80
N ARG A 181 24.55 9.87 8.79
CA ARG A 181 23.58 10.59 9.60
C ARG A 181 24.24 11.69 10.43
N GLU A 182 25.33 11.39 11.10
CA GLU A 182 26.09 12.40 11.87
C GLU A 182 26.57 13.55 10.99
N ALA A 183 27.16 13.24 9.82
CA ALA A 183 27.57 14.23 8.85
C ALA A 183 26.39 15.08 8.32
N PHE A 184 25.19 14.48 8.22
CA PHE A 184 24.00 15.22 7.85
C PHE A 184 23.48 16.10 9.00
N LEU A 185 23.44 15.60 10.23
CA LEU A 185 22.97 16.33 11.41
C LEU A 185 23.86 17.55 11.71
N SER A 186 25.15 17.48 11.41
CA SER A 186 26.08 18.60 11.56
C SER A 186 25.78 19.82 10.66
N LYS A 187 24.96 19.65 9.61
CA LYS A 187 24.53 20.74 8.71
C LYS A 187 23.56 21.75 9.34
N GLY A 188 23.11 21.48 10.56
CA GLY A 188 22.28 22.35 11.35
C GLY A 188 20.79 22.28 11.13
N LYS A 189 20.04 22.84 12.08
CA LYS A 189 18.58 22.70 12.24
C LYS A 189 17.77 22.98 10.97
N LYS A 190 18.09 24.06 10.25
CA LYS A 190 17.33 24.45 9.03
C LYS A 190 17.42 23.38 7.93
N THR A 191 18.61 22.83 7.71
CA THR A 191 18.82 21.77 6.71
C THR A 191 18.07 20.48 7.09
N ILE A 192 18.10 20.14 8.38
CA ILE A 192 17.40 18.98 8.91
C ILE A 192 15.88 19.13 8.73
N GLN A 193 15.33 20.30 9.13
CA GLN A 193 13.91 20.59 8.96
C GLN A 193 13.47 20.53 7.50
N ALA A 194 14.23 21.17 6.60
CA ALA A 194 13.92 21.12 5.16
C ALA A 194 13.90 19.68 4.63
N ARG A 195 14.84 18.83 5.05
CA ARG A 195 14.87 17.42 4.65
C ARG A 195 13.73 16.62 5.25
N MET A 196 13.34 16.90 6.49
CA MET A 196 12.18 16.26 7.12
C MET A 196 10.88 16.62 6.38
N LEU A 197 10.68 17.91 6.07
CA LEU A 197 9.51 18.34 5.30
C LEU A 197 9.46 17.68 3.91
N ASP A 198 10.59 17.58 3.23
CA ASP A 198 10.72 16.91 1.94
C ASP A 198 10.35 15.41 2.04
N LEU A 199 10.92 14.69 3.02
CA LEU A 199 10.64 13.27 3.24
C LEU A 199 9.18 12.98 3.61
N LEU A 200 8.55 13.90 4.33
CA LEU A 200 7.14 13.81 4.74
C LEU A 200 6.17 14.28 3.65
N GLY A 201 6.67 14.75 2.51
CA GLY A 201 5.83 15.34 1.46
C GLY A 201 5.15 16.65 1.86
N LEU A 202 5.68 17.33 2.89
CA LEU A 202 5.11 18.57 3.44
C LEU A 202 5.75 19.85 2.89
N LYS A 203 6.75 19.73 2.03
CA LYS A 203 7.51 20.85 1.51
C LYS A 203 6.67 21.84 0.70
N ASP A 204 5.73 21.32 -0.06
CA ASP A 204 4.91 22.06 -1.00
C ASP A 204 3.43 22.08 -0.57
N LEU A 205 3.15 21.91 0.74
CA LEU A 205 1.77 22.05 1.23
C LEU A 205 1.30 23.49 1.00
N PRO A 206 0.17 23.65 0.29
CA PRO A 206 -0.40 24.98 0.09
C PRO A 206 -0.78 25.60 1.44
N ASP A 207 -0.51 26.89 1.59
CA ASP A 207 -0.92 27.66 2.79
C ASP A 207 -2.41 28.01 2.71
N HIS A 208 -3.23 26.96 2.83
CA HIS A 208 -4.69 27.11 2.86
C HIS A 208 -5.17 27.46 4.26
N LYS A 209 -6.08 28.43 4.36
CA LYS A 209 -6.75 28.75 5.61
C LYS A 209 -7.57 27.55 6.08
N ILE A 210 -7.36 27.15 7.33
CA ILE A 210 -8.19 26.13 7.97
C ILE A 210 -9.48 26.79 8.44
N ARG A 211 -10.62 26.25 8.02
CA ARG A 211 -11.95 26.61 8.53
C ARG A 211 -12.34 25.59 9.59
N ILE A 212 -12.88 26.08 10.71
CA ILE A 212 -13.44 25.23 11.77
C ILE A 212 -14.97 25.26 11.60
N GLU A 213 -15.56 24.07 11.51
CA GLU A 213 -17.00 23.91 11.41
C GLU A 213 -17.50 23.08 12.59
N ALA A 214 -18.35 23.68 13.43
CA ALA A 214 -18.97 23.01 14.57
C ALA A 214 -20.00 21.98 14.07
N THR A 215 -19.92 20.76 14.60
CA THR A 215 -20.82 19.65 14.23
C THR A 215 -21.67 19.17 15.41
N GLY A 216 -21.35 19.56 16.64
CA GLY A 216 -22.13 19.20 17.82
C GLY A 216 -21.51 19.67 19.12
N HIS A 217 -22.31 19.58 20.18
CA HIS A 217 -21.91 19.90 21.55
C HIS A 217 -22.72 19.04 22.52
N ASP A 218 -22.04 18.47 23.50
CA ASP A 218 -22.65 17.71 24.58
C ASP A 218 -22.10 18.19 25.92
N SER A 219 -22.98 18.42 26.88
CA SER A 219 -22.60 18.71 28.26
C SER A 219 -22.63 17.43 29.07
N MET A 220 -21.48 17.03 29.59
CA MET A 220 -21.32 15.85 30.43
C MET A 220 -21.26 16.22 31.91
N ARG A 221 -21.15 15.25 32.80
CA ARG A 221 -21.14 15.50 34.23
C ARG A 221 -19.95 16.35 34.72
N GLU A 222 -18.80 16.21 34.07
CA GLU A 222 -17.53 16.80 34.54
C GLU A 222 -16.83 17.66 33.49
N TYR A 223 -17.34 17.68 32.25
CA TYR A 223 -16.73 18.37 31.12
C TYR A 223 -17.73 18.70 30.02
N GLU A 224 -17.37 19.67 29.18
CA GLU A 224 -18.03 19.96 27.91
C GLU A 224 -17.32 19.24 26.80
N GLN A 225 -18.09 18.70 25.84
CA GLN A 225 -17.56 18.02 24.65
C GLN A 225 -18.03 18.79 23.41
N TYR A 226 -17.08 19.38 22.70
CA TYR A 226 -17.33 20.07 21.44
C TYR A 226 -16.87 19.19 20.27
N LYS A 227 -17.77 18.99 19.29
CA LYS A 227 -17.52 18.25 18.05
C LYS A 227 -17.38 19.25 16.91
N PHE A 228 -16.34 19.10 16.10
CA PHE A 228 -16.10 19.99 14.97
C PHE A 228 -15.21 19.31 13.92
N GLN A 229 -15.14 19.95 12.76
CA GLN A 229 -14.25 19.53 11.67
C GLN A 229 -13.25 20.65 11.34
N LEU A 230 -12.02 20.25 11.09
CA LEU A 230 -11.02 21.11 10.47
C LEU A 230 -11.09 20.88 8.95
N ILE A 231 -11.40 21.94 8.22
CA ILE A 231 -11.62 21.87 6.76
C ILE A 231 -10.55 22.71 6.09
N ARG A 232 -9.84 22.09 5.16
CA ARG A 232 -8.93 22.73 4.23
C ARG A 232 -9.48 22.51 2.82
N GLU A 233 -9.47 23.54 1.99
CA GLU A 233 -9.99 23.45 0.63
C GLU A 233 -9.26 22.38 -0.19
N GLY A 234 -10.00 21.53 -0.90
CA GLY A 234 -9.47 20.42 -1.71
C GLY A 234 -9.02 19.19 -0.91
N GLU A 235 -9.26 19.16 0.41
CA GLU A 235 -8.83 18.06 1.27
C GLU A 235 -10.00 17.47 2.07
N MET A 236 -9.86 16.20 2.49
CA MET A 236 -10.84 15.59 3.39
C MET A 236 -10.84 16.31 4.75
N PRO A 237 -12.03 16.63 5.30
CA PRO A 237 -12.15 17.18 6.64
C PRO A 237 -11.52 16.27 7.69
N VAL A 238 -10.95 16.88 8.73
CA VAL A 238 -10.41 16.17 9.90
C VAL A 238 -11.41 16.31 11.05
N PRO A 239 -12.13 15.22 11.43
CA PRO A 239 -13.09 15.25 12.52
C PRO A 239 -12.36 15.35 13.86
N CYS A 240 -12.79 16.29 14.70
CA CYS A 240 -12.19 16.57 15.99
C CYS A 240 -13.22 16.56 17.12
N ILE A 241 -12.76 16.22 18.32
CA ILE A 241 -13.49 16.38 19.57
C ILE A 241 -12.59 17.11 20.57
N LEU A 242 -13.12 18.19 21.15
CA LEU A 242 -12.49 18.89 22.27
C LEU A 242 -13.23 18.52 23.56
N ILE A 243 -12.50 17.99 24.51
CA ILE A 243 -12.99 17.74 25.88
C ILE A 243 -12.45 18.84 26.77
N MET A 244 -13.34 19.62 27.35
CA MET A 244 -13.01 20.77 28.20
C MET A 244 -13.57 20.54 29.59
N PRO A 245 -12.72 20.15 30.58
CA PRO A 245 -13.18 20.03 31.99
C PRO A 245 -13.77 21.34 32.52
N PHE A 246 -14.80 21.27 33.38
CA PHE A 246 -15.39 22.49 33.99
C PHE A 246 -14.39 23.31 34.80
N ARG A 247 -13.31 22.69 35.29
CA ARG A 247 -12.23 23.38 35.99
C ARG A 247 -11.18 24.01 35.07
N ALA A 248 -11.25 23.76 33.75
CA ALA A 248 -10.33 24.36 32.81
C ALA A 248 -10.52 25.87 32.70
N ASN A 249 -9.44 26.58 32.45
CA ASN A 249 -9.40 28.02 32.26
C ASN A 249 -8.49 28.40 31.09
N ALA A 250 -8.25 29.68 30.84
CA ALA A 250 -7.46 30.16 29.72
C ALA A 250 -5.99 29.69 29.73
N ASP A 251 -5.46 29.34 30.92
CA ASP A 251 -4.08 28.87 31.10
C ASP A 251 -3.97 27.35 31.11
N SER A 252 -5.10 26.65 31.01
CA SER A 252 -5.11 25.18 31.01
C SER A 252 -4.34 24.60 29.80
N PRO A 253 -3.45 23.65 30.01
CA PRO A 253 -2.73 23.02 28.90
C PRO A 253 -3.67 22.25 27.99
N VAL A 254 -3.47 22.39 26.68
CA VAL A 254 -4.17 21.60 25.66
C VAL A 254 -3.28 20.42 25.27
N GLU A 255 -3.82 19.22 25.40
CA GLU A 255 -3.13 18.00 25.02
C GLU A 255 -3.77 17.42 23.75
N LEU A 256 -2.97 17.33 22.66
CA LEU A 256 -3.40 16.69 21.42
C LEU A 256 -3.21 15.17 21.53
N ARG A 257 -4.28 14.42 21.30
CA ARG A 257 -4.26 12.95 21.23
C ARG A 257 -4.60 12.47 19.81
N LEU A 258 -3.70 11.69 19.26
CA LEU A 258 -3.86 11.03 17.97
C LEU A 258 -3.80 9.52 18.23
N GLN A 259 -4.81 8.79 17.77
CA GLN A 259 -4.96 7.36 18.01
C GLN A 259 -5.07 6.64 16.66
N GLU A 260 -4.38 5.52 16.53
CA GLU A 260 -4.41 4.71 15.30
C GLU A 260 -5.82 4.13 15.06
N GLU A 261 -6.50 3.70 16.12
CA GLU A 261 -7.87 3.18 16.07
C GLU A 261 -8.95 4.27 16.08
N GLY A 262 -8.53 5.53 16.02
CA GLY A 262 -9.42 6.69 16.04
C GLY A 262 -9.88 7.13 17.42
N LYS A 263 -10.42 8.37 17.49
CA LYS A 263 -10.88 9.01 18.73
C LYS A 263 -12.04 8.27 19.41
N GLY A 264 -12.84 7.51 18.64
CA GLY A 264 -13.97 6.74 19.18
C GLY A 264 -13.51 5.69 20.18
N THR A 265 -12.47 4.92 19.85
CA THR A 265 -11.88 3.91 20.73
C THR A 265 -11.32 4.55 22.01
N TYR A 266 -10.64 5.69 21.90
CA TYR A 266 -10.13 6.42 23.06
C TYR A 266 -11.24 6.88 24.00
N LEU A 267 -12.35 7.36 23.45
CA LEU A 267 -13.50 7.87 24.19
C LEU A 267 -14.40 6.77 24.78
N SER A 268 -14.32 5.56 24.28
CA SER A 268 -15.14 4.44 24.77
C SER A 268 -14.83 4.06 26.21
N GLU A 269 -13.64 4.40 26.71
CA GLU A 269 -13.21 4.11 28.07
C GLU A 269 -12.89 5.40 28.83
N TYR A 270 -13.70 5.73 29.84
CA TYR A 270 -13.49 6.90 30.69
C TYR A 270 -12.07 6.94 31.32
N ALA A 271 -11.53 5.79 31.67
CA ALA A 271 -10.21 5.67 32.25
C ALA A 271 -9.10 6.32 31.38
N ASN A 272 -9.26 6.34 30.07
CA ASN A 272 -8.28 6.90 29.15
C ASN A 272 -8.07 8.41 29.31
N PHE A 273 -9.08 9.14 29.80
CA PHE A 273 -9.00 10.58 29.92
C PHE A 273 -9.34 11.12 31.32
N ALA A 274 -9.71 10.26 32.27
CA ALA A 274 -10.04 10.64 33.63
C ALA A 274 -8.91 11.43 34.34
N ALA A 275 -7.66 11.03 34.16
CA ALA A 275 -6.50 11.72 34.72
C ALA A 275 -6.40 13.16 34.18
N ALA A 276 -6.55 13.35 32.86
CA ALA A 276 -6.51 14.67 32.23
C ALA A 276 -7.64 15.58 32.74
N LEU A 277 -8.87 15.04 32.91
CA LEU A 277 -9.97 15.78 33.52
C LEU A 277 -9.65 16.23 34.94
N THR A 278 -9.07 15.33 35.74
CA THR A 278 -8.66 15.62 37.12
C THR A 278 -7.59 16.70 37.20
N GLU A 279 -6.65 16.69 36.27
CA GLU A 279 -5.58 17.68 36.15
C GLU A 279 -6.04 19.00 35.51
N GLY A 280 -7.28 19.10 35.03
CA GLY A 280 -7.82 20.28 34.37
C GLY A 280 -7.24 20.52 32.97
N LYS A 281 -6.68 19.49 32.33
CA LYS A 281 -6.19 19.57 30.96
C LYS A 281 -7.32 19.51 29.94
N ILE A 282 -7.21 20.31 28.92
CA ILE A 282 -8.11 20.26 27.76
C ILE A 282 -7.55 19.19 26.80
N LEU A 283 -8.42 18.30 26.32
CA LEU A 283 -8.01 17.28 25.36
C LEU A 283 -8.57 17.61 23.98
N LEU A 284 -7.69 17.63 22.98
CA LEU A 284 -8.06 17.70 21.57
C LEU A 284 -7.78 16.34 20.93
N LEU A 285 -8.85 15.69 20.48
CA LEU A 285 -8.82 14.40 19.79
C LEU A 285 -9.10 14.62 18.32
N ALA A 286 -8.30 14.06 17.45
CA ALA A 286 -8.48 14.18 16.01
C ALA A 286 -8.27 12.82 15.30
N ASP A 287 -9.15 12.52 14.35
CA ASP A 287 -8.92 11.41 13.42
C ASP A 287 -8.19 11.96 12.20
N LEU A 288 -6.94 11.54 12.04
CA LEU A 288 -6.18 11.90 10.85
C LEU A 288 -6.72 11.12 9.64
N ARG A 289 -6.42 11.62 8.45
CA ARG A 289 -6.84 10.97 7.19
C ARG A 289 -6.37 9.52 7.15
N GLY A 290 -7.31 8.61 6.88
CA GLY A 290 -7.07 7.17 6.86
C GLY A 290 -7.04 6.50 8.25
N LEU A 291 -7.36 7.23 9.32
CA LEU A 291 -7.48 6.72 10.69
C LEU A 291 -8.88 7.02 11.24
N GLY A 292 -9.40 6.12 12.11
CA GLY A 292 -10.68 6.31 12.83
C GLY A 292 -11.89 5.59 12.25
#